data_ec799e9bb6535ec37df705b75332a04b
#
_entry.id   ec799e9bb6535ec37df705b75332a04b
#
_cell.length_a   1.000
_cell.length_b   1.000
_cell.length_c   1.000
_cell.angle_alpha   90.00
_cell.angle_beta   90.00
_cell.angle_gamma   90.00
#
_symmetry.space_group_name_H-M   'P 1'
#
loop_
_entity.id
_entity.type
_entity.pdbx_description
1 polymer ?
#
loop_
_entity_poly.entity_id
_entity_poly.type
_entity_poly.pdbx_seq_one_letter_code
_entity_poly.pdbx_strand_id
1 'polypeptide(L)'
;SVMGISINGATPIFVEPDEYYNIDTNKIEEKITERTKAILVVHLYGQAANMTSVMEIAKKHGLYVVEDCAQAHGACWNGKKVGTFGDIGCFSFYPSKNLGAYGDGGAIITNHKEVKDFVQMFRNYGSEKRYYNKVVGTNSRLDEIQAALLRVKLKYIEEIAEEKCKIAKMYLSELSNAEVVLPAQRPESNSVWHQFVVRCNRREDLIKHLA
;
A
#
# COMPACT_ATOMS: atom_id res chain seq x y z
N SER A 1 -0.86 -4.40 -7.47
CA SER A 1 -2.09 -3.59 -7.62
C SER A 1 -2.76 -3.84 -8.97
N VAL A 2 -2.07 -3.58 -10.12
CA VAL A 2 -2.66 -3.67 -11.47
C VAL A 2 -3.24 -5.05 -11.79
N MET A 3 -2.53 -6.12 -11.45
CA MET A 3 -3.02 -7.49 -11.63
C MET A 3 -4.36 -7.73 -10.94
N GLY A 4 -4.53 -7.22 -9.71
CA GLY A 4 -5.79 -7.34 -8.98
C GLY A 4 -6.97 -6.64 -9.66
N ILE A 5 -6.71 -5.58 -10.44
CA ILE A 5 -7.73 -4.91 -11.25
C ILE A 5 -8.06 -5.76 -12.49
N SER A 6 -7.03 -6.12 -13.25
CA SER A 6 -7.18 -6.75 -14.57
C SER A 6 -7.79 -8.16 -14.49
N ILE A 7 -7.43 -8.95 -13.47
CA ILE A 7 -7.97 -10.32 -13.30
C ILE A 7 -9.48 -10.33 -13.03
N ASN A 8 -10.03 -9.22 -12.54
CA ASN A 8 -11.47 -9.03 -12.33
C ASN A 8 -12.19 -8.42 -13.55
N GLY A 9 -11.53 -8.33 -14.71
CA GLY A 9 -12.10 -7.79 -15.93
C GLY A 9 -12.25 -6.25 -15.94
N ALA A 10 -11.72 -5.56 -14.94
CA ALA A 10 -11.68 -4.10 -14.92
C ALA A 10 -10.46 -3.57 -15.67
N THR A 11 -10.59 -2.40 -16.27
CA THR A 11 -9.50 -1.73 -17.00
C THR A 11 -8.83 -0.70 -16.09
N PRO A 12 -7.52 -0.88 -15.77
CA PRO A 12 -6.78 0.12 -15.03
C PRO A 12 -6.48 1.34 -15.91
N ILE A 13 -6.76 2.53 -15.39
CA ILE A 13 -6.36 3.80 -15.99
C ILE A 13 -5.30 4.42 -15.10
N PHE A 14 -4.11 4.63 -15.66
CA PHE A 14 -2.99 5.13 -14.89
C PHE A 14 -3.03 6.64 -14.73
N VAL A 15 -2.66 7.08 -13.55
CA VAL A 15 -2.36 8.48 -13.20
C VAL A 15 -0.88 8.54 -12.84
N GLU A 16 -0.16 9.49 -13.43
CA GLU A 16 1.27 9.69 -13.17
C GLU A 16 1.53 10.01 -11.70
N PRO A 17 2.66 9.59 -11.15
CA PRO A 17 3.06 9.93 -9.80
C PRO A 17 3.50 11.39 -9.70
N ASP A 18 3.42 11.92 -8.50
CA ASP A 18 4.00 13.20 -8.10
C ASP A 18 5.49 13.07 -7.69
N GLU A 19 6.06 14.17 -7.22
CA GLU A 19 7.45 14.22 -6.74
C GLU A 19 7.73 13.32 -5.52
N TYR A 20 6.68 12.90 -4.82
CA TYR A 20 6.73 11.99 -3.66
C TYR A 20 6.51 10.53 -4.05
N TYR A 21 6.50 10.19 -5.34
CA TYR A 21 6.27 8.87 -5.93
C TYR A 21 4.87 8.28 -5.71
N ASN A 22 3.92 9.06 -5.22
CA ASN A 22 2.54 8.65 -5.06
C ASN A 22 1.66 9.25 -6.15
N ILE A 23 0.43 8.76 -6.28
CA ILE A 23 -0.52 9.26 -7.27
C ILE A 23 -0.63 10.80 -7.20
N ASP A 24 -0.45 11.48 -8.34
CA ASP A 24 -0.64 12.93 -8.44
C ASP A 24 -2.15 13.24 -8.42
N THR A 25 -2.62 13.72 -7.27
CA THR A 25 -4.05 14.00 -7.07
C THR A 25 -4.60 15.09 -8.00
N ASN A 26 -3.74 15.98 -8.53
CA ASN A 26 -4.14 17.00 -9.50
C ASN A 26 -4.51 16.42 -10.87
N LYS A 27 -4.09 15.18 -11.15
CA LYS A 27 -4.31 14.50 -12.43
C LYS A 27 -5.40 13.42 -12.36
N ILE A 28 -6.00 13.19 -11.19
CA ILE A 28 -7.02 12.15 -11.05
C ILE A 28 -8.30 12.51 -11.82
N GLU A 29 -8.81 13.73 -11.63
CA GLU A 29 -10.11 14.12 -12.16
C GLU A 29 -10.17 14.07 -13.70
N GLU A 30 -9.07 14.39 -14.40
CA GLU A 30 -9.00 14.32 -15.87
C GLU A 30 -9.13 12.89 -16.43
N LYS A 31 -8.94 11.86 -15.58
CA LYS A 31 -9.05 10.44 -15.94
C LYS A 31 -10.41 9.84 -15.57
N ILE A 32 -11.23 10.58 -14.82
CA ILE A 32 -12.56 10.10 -14.40
C ILE A 32 -13.54 10.13 -15.57
N THR A 33 -14.26 9.04 -15.74
CA THR A 33 -15.33 8.89 -16.70
C THR A 33 -16.54 8.26 -16.03
N GLU A 34 -17.68 8.19 -16.72
CA GLU A 34 -18.90 7.49 -16.23
C GLU A 34 -18.65 6.00 -15.91
N ARG A 35 -17.62 5.40 -16.52
CA ARG A 35 -17.23 4.01 -16.27
C ARG A 35 -16.32 3.86 -15.04
N THR A 36 -15.77 4.94 -14.52
CA THR A 36 -14.90 4.90 -13.34
C THR A 36 -15.69 4.46 -12.12
N LYS A 37 -15.17 3.49 -11.36
CA LYS A 37 -15.85 2.93 -10.18
C LYS A 37 -15.05 3.12 -8.91
N ALA A 38 -13.74 3.16 -9.00
CA ALA A 38 -12.88 3.26 -7.83
C ALA A 38 -11.57 3.99 -8.16
N ILE A 39 -10.98 4.56 -7.13
CA ILE A 39 -9.58 5.03 -7.11
C ILE A 39 -8.79 4.01 -6.31
N LEU A 40 -7.75 3.42 -6.93
CA LEU A 40 -6.79 2.59 -6.22
C LEU A 40 -5.54 3.41 -5.93
N VAL A 41 -5.25 3.60 -4.66
CA VAL A 41 -4.11 4.38 -4.18
C VAL A 41 -3.05 3.45 -3.64
N VAL A 42 -1.81 3.60 -4.10
CA VAL A 42 -0.66 2.88 -3.54
C VAL A 42 0.12 3.82 -2.64
N HIS A 43 0.38 3.44 -1.40
CA HIS A 43 1.26 4.15 -0.48
C HIS A 43 2.70 3.65 -0.70
N LEU A 44 3.31 4.16 -1.78
CA LEU A 44 4.55 3.61 -2.31
C LEU A 44 5.74 3.92 -1.40
N TYR A 45 6.66 2.99 -1.29
CA TYR A 45 7.90 3.03 -0.51
C TYR A 45 7.73 3.28 1.00
N GLY A 46 6.49 3.27 1.49
CA GLY A 46 6.17 3.50 2.90
C GLY A 46 5.74 4.91 3.22
N GLN A 47 5.51 5.75 2.21
CA GLN A 47 4.96 7.10 2.37
C GLN A 47 3.48 7.13 1.97
N ALA A 48 2.65 7.76 2.80
CA ALA A 48 1.23 7.93 2.48
C ALA A 48 1.04 8.86 1.27
N ALA A 49 0.13 8.50 0.37
CA ALA A 49 -0.39 9.41 -0.64
C ALA A 49 -1.21 10.54 0.01
N ASN A 50 -1.50 11.61 -0.74
CA ASN A 50 -2.36 12.69 -0.27
C ASN A 50 -3.83 12.21 -0.13
N MET A 51 -4.11 11.57 1.01
CA MET A 51 -5.43 11.00 1.26
C MET A 51 -6.52 12.05 1.44
N THR A 52 -6.19 13.27 1.83
CA THR A 52 -7.17 14.36 1.89
C THR A 52 -7.79 14.59 0.52
N SER A 53 -6.95 14.89 -0.49
CA SER A 53 -7.42 15.14 -1.85
C SER A 53 -8.05 13.92 -2.50
N VAL A 54 -7.49 12.73 -2.29
CA VAL A 54 -8.08 11.48 -2.80
C VAL A 54 -9.51 11.29 -2.31
N MET A 55 -9.74 11.45 -1.00
CA MET A 55 -11.06 11.26 -0.40
C MET A 55 -12.06 12.35 -0.84
N GLU A 56 -11.62 13.59 -1.02
CA GLU A 56 -12.44 14.69 -1.56
C GLU A 56 -12.88 14.38 -2.99
N ILE A 57 -11.95 13.97 -3.86
CA ILE A 57 -12.26 13.59 -5.25
C ILE A 57 -13.21 12.39 -5.29
N ALA A 58 -12.93 11.35 -4.52
CA ALA A 58 -13.76 10.16 -4.46
C ALA A 58 -15.20 10.49 -4.03
N LYS A 59 -15.34 11.31 -2.99
CA LYS A 59 -16.66 11.79 -2.52
C LYS A 59 -17.40 12.61 -3.59
N LYS A 60 -16.69 13.53 -4.25
CA LYS A 60 -17.26 14.39 -5.31
C LYS A 60 -17.84 13.57 -6.47
N HIS A 61 -17.16 12.49 -6.85
CA HIS A 61 -17.51 11.65 -7.98
C HIS A 61 -18.24 10.34 -7.63
N GLY A 62 -18.54 10.10 -6.33
CA GLY A 62 -19.20 8.88 -5.86
C GLY A 62 -18.40 7.60 -6.13
N LEU A 63 -17.06 7.67 -5.97
CA LEU A 63 -16.14 6.57 -6.25
C LEU A 63 -15.73 5.86 -4.96
N TYR A 64 -15.52 4.55 -5.05
CA TYR A 64 -14.87 3.78 -4.00
C TYR A 64 -13.37 4.07 -3.96
N VAL A 65 -12.76 3.90 -2.76
CA VAL A 65 -11.31 4.04 -2.57
C VAL A 65 -10.73 2.74 -2.02
N VAL A 66 -9.76 2.20 -2.73
CA VAL A 66 -8.97 1.04 -2.31
C VAL A 66 -7.55 1.49 -2.02
N GLU A 67 -7.07 1.26 -0.81
CA GLU A 67 -5.71 1.58 -0.39
C GLU A 67 -4.83 0.34 -0.50
N ASP A 68 -3.77 0.39 -1.32
CA ASP A 68 -2.69 -0.59 -1.32
C ASP A 68 -1.62 -0.15 -0.33
N CYS A 69 -1.67 -0.74 0.85
CA CYS A 69 -0.76 -0.48 1.98
C CYS A 69 0.38 -1.52 2.06
N ALA A 70 0.62 -2.30 0.99
CA ALA A 70 1.60 -3.38 0.99
C ALA A 70 3.03 -2.94 1.37
N GLN A 71 3.36 -1.66 1.23
CA GLN A 71 4.65 -1.08 1.60
C GLN A 71 4.57 -0.10 2.78
N ALA A 72 3.40 0.08 3.38
CA ALA A 72 3.14 1.21 4.28
C ALA A 72 2.56 0.82 5.65
N HIS A 73 2.98 -0.36 6.18
CA HIS A 73 2.55 -0.80 7.50
C HIS A 73 2.95 0.22 8.57
N GLY A 74 1.96 0.81 9.22
CA GLY A 74 2.18 1.83 10.24
C GLY A 74 2.32 3.26 9.76
N ALA A 75 2.40 3.51 8.44
CA ALA A 75 2.42 4.87 7.89
C ALA A 75 1.12 5.63 8.20
N CYS A 76 1.23 6.95 8.29
CA CYS A 76 0.12 7.83 8.58
C CYS A 76 0.03 8.99 7.59
N TRP A 77 -1.18 9.49 7.42
CA TRP A 77 -1.48 10.79 6.81
C TRP A 77 -2.24 11.64 7.83
N ASN A 78 -1.72 12.82 8.18
CA ASN A 78 -2.27 13.67 9.23
C ASN A 78 -2.57 12.91 10.53
N GLY A 79 -1.67 12.03 10.95
CA GLY A 79 -1.80 11.22 12.18
C GLY A 79 -2.75 10.03 12.10
N LYS A 80 -3.51 9.87 11.01
CA LYS A 80 -4.39 8.72 10.80
C LYS A 80 -3.67 7.64 9.98
N LYS A 81 -3.73 6.37 10.42
CA LYS A 81 -3.08 5.22 9.78
C LYS A 81 -3.65 4.99 8.37
N VAL A 82 -2.77 4.77 7.38
CA VAL A 82 -3.18 4.34 6.03
C VAL A 82 -3.88 2.98 6.07
N GLY A 83 -4.72 2.73 5.06
CA GLY A 83 -5.62 1.57 5.01
C GLY A 83 -6.95 1.79 5.73
N THR A 84 -7.11 2.93 6.42
CA THR A 84 -8.34 3.26 7.16
C THR A 84 -9.10 4.46 6.60
N PHE A 85 -8.63 5.04 5.52
CA PHE A 85 -9.27 6.19 4.86
C PHE A 85 -10.36 5.77 3.90
N GLY A 86 -10.03 4.82 3.01
CA GLY A 86 -10.92 4.32 1.98
C GLY A 86 -11.88 3.23 2.45
N ASP A 87 -12.55 2.64 1.48
CA ASP A 87 -13.51 1.54 1.72
C ASP A 87 -12.79 0.23 2.07
N ILE A 88 -11.57 0.02 1.50
CA ILE A 88 -10.78 -1.19 1.66
C ILE A 88 -9.31 -0.81 1.80
N GLY A 89 -8.63 -1.36 2.82
CA GLY A 89 -7.18 -1.33 2.96
C GLY A 89 -6.59 -2.73 2.75
N CYS A 90 -5.58 -2.83 1.87
CA CYS A 90 -4.91 -4.08 1.52
C CYS A 90 -3.47 -4.09 2.01
N PHE A 91 -3.07 -5.12 2.74
CA PHE A 91 -1.73 -5.29 3.28
C PHE A 91 -1.08 -6.57 2.77
N SER A 92 0.21 -6.51 2.50
CA SER A 92 1.04 -7.68 2.16
C SER A 92 1.93 -8.04 3.33
N PHE A 93 2.00 -9.32 3.67
CA PHE A 93 2.92 -9.84 4.67
C PHE A 93 4.09 -10.61 4.03
N TYR A 94 4.38 -10.36 2.74
CA TYR A 94 5.55 -10.93 2.10
C TYR A 94 6.81 -10.66 2.96
N PRO A 95 7.78 -11.60 3.06
CA PRO A 95 8.86 -11.54 4.05
C PRO A 95 9.68 -10.25 4.10
N SER A 96 9.85 -9.55 2.97
CA SER A 96 10.60 -8.29 2.90
C SER A 96 9.81 -7.07 3.37
N LYS A 97 8.52 -7.20 3.69
CA LYS A 97 7.68 -6.09 4.15
C LYS A 97 8.03 -5.67 5.58
N ASN A 98 7.70 -4.43 5.94
CA ASN A 98 7.94 -3.92 7.28
C ASN A 98 7.29 -4.82 8.35
N LEU A 99 6.10 -5.35 8.05
CA LEU A 99 5.48 -6.44 8.79
C LEU A 99 5.47 -7.68 7.89
N GLY A 100 6.59 -8.38 7.82
CA GLY A 100 6.77 -9.57 6.98
C GLY A 100 6.59 -10.87 7.76
N ALA A 101 5.86 -11.80 7.18
CA ALA A 101 5.79 -13.20 7.61
C ALA A 101 7.02 -13.99 7.16
N TYR A 102 7.01 -15.30 7.35
CA TYR A 102 8.05 -16.23 6.86
C TYR A 102 7.61 -16.98 5.59
N GLY A 103 6.71 -16.38 4.84
CA GLY A 103 6.15 -16.84 3.58
C GLY A 103 5.12 -15.84 3.09
N ASP A 104 4.34 -16.22 2.07
CA ASP A 104 3.29 -15.37 1.55
C ASP A 104 2.16 -15.17 2.55
N GLY A 105 1.61 -13.97 2.55
CA GLY A 105 0.48 -13.61 3.39
C GLY A 105 0.00 -12.19 3.11
N GLY A 106 -1.19 -11.88 3.59
CA GLY A 106 -1.78 -10.57 3.48
C GLY A 106 -3.02 -10.42 4.35
N ALA A 107 -3.52 -9.20 4.41
CA ALA A 107 -4.77 -8.89 5.09
C ALA A 107 -5.55 -7.83 4.32
N ILE A 108 -6.85 -7.88 4.48
CA ILE A 108 -7.78 -6.85 4.04
C ILE A 108 -8.47 -6.31 5.29
N ILE A 109 -8.56 -4.99 5.39
CA ILE A 109 -9.35 -4.31 6.41
C ILE A 109 -10.45 -3.48 5.74
N THR A 110 -11.61 -3.43 6.36
CA THR A 110 -12.76 -2.66 5.87
C THR A 110 -13.76 -2.43 6.99
N ASN A 111 -14.50 -1.32 6.89
CA ASN A 111 -15.66 -1.04 7.76
C ASN A 111 -16.98 -1.50 7.12
N HIS A 112 -16.99 -1.94 5.85
CA HIS A 112 -18.16 -2.45 5.15
C HIS A 112 -18.38 -3.94 5.49
N LYS A 113 -19.48 -4.23 6.19
CA LYS A 113 -19.79 -5.59 6.63
C LYS A 113 -19.94 -6.56 5.46
N GLU A 114 -20.57 -6.13 4.39
CA GLU A 114 -20.79 -6.91 3.16
C GLU A 114 -19.46 -7.29 2.48
N VAL A 115 -18.49 -6.37 2.43
CA VAL A 115 -17.14 -6.64 1.90
C VAL A 115 -16.42 -7.67 2.78
N LYS A 116 -16.47 -7.48 4.10
CA LYS A 116 -15.89 -8.43 5.06
C LYS A 116 -16.47 -9.83 4.88
N ASP A 117 -17.79 -9.93 4.87
CA ASP A 117 -18.49 -11.22 4.78
C ASP A 117 -18.18 -11.92 3.43
N PHE A 118 -18.17 -11.16 2.33
CA PHE A 118 -17.78 -11.66 1.01
C PHE A 118 -16.33 -12.17 1.00
N VAL A 119 -15.37 -11.38 1.48
CA VAL A 119 -13.96 -11.75 1.49
C VAL A 119 -13.71 -12.99 2.37
N GLN A 120 -14.35 -13.07 3.54
CA GLN A 120 -14.25 -14.25 4.41
C GLN A 120 -14.72 -15.53 3.71
N MET A 121 -15.82 -15.44 2.97
CA MET A 121 -16.36 -16.53 2.19
C MET A 121 -15.45 -16.85 0.98
N PHE A 122 -15.11 -15.83 0.17
CA PHE A 122 -14.31 -15.97 -1.05
C PHE A 122 -12.95 -16.64 -0.80
N ARG A 123 -12.20 -16.18 0.23
CA ARG A 123 -10.89 -16.73 0.58
C ARG A 123 -10.91 -18.19 1.05
N ASN A 124 -12.08 -18.74 1.31
CA ASN A 124 -12.30 -20.12 1.76
C ASN A 124 -13.22 -20.89 0.80
N TYR A 125 -12.82 -20.97 -0.47
CA TYR A 125 -13.51 -21.70 -1.53
C TYR A 125 -14.95 -21.22 -1.82
N GLY A 126 -15.30 -20.00 -1.44
CA GLY A 126 -16.65 -19.47 -1.56
C GLY A 126 -17.66 -20.05 -0.56
N SER A 127 -17.16 -20.65 0.53
CA SER A 127 -18.00 -21.33 1.53
C SER A 127 -18.50 -20.37 2.61
N GLU A 128 -19.81 -20.27 2.74
CA GLU A 128 -20.45 -19.62 3.89
C GLU A 128 -20.44 -20.55 5.12
N LYS A 129 -20.75 -21.81 4.90
CA LYS A 129 -20.69 -22.91 5.88
C LYS A 129 -19.96 -24.09 5.26
N ARG A 130 -19.39 -24.95 6.07
CA ARG A 130 -18.72 -26.17 5.60
C ARG A 130 -19.59 -26.92 4.61
N TYR A 131 -19.05 -27.13 3.39
CA TYR A 131 -19.70 -27.77 2.24
C TYR A 131 -20.83 -26.98 1.55
N TYR A 132 -21.09 -25.74 1.97
CA TYR A 132 -22.08 -24.88 1.31
C TYR A 132 -21.37 -23.71 0.64
N ASN A 133 -21.06 -23.84 -0.64
CA ASN A 133 -20.38 -22.81 -1.45
C ASN A 133 -21.43 -21.94 -2.15
N LYS A 134 -21.40 -20.64 -1.93
CA LYS A 134 -22.33 -19.66 -2.56
C LYS A 134 -21.74 -19.00 -3.81
N VAL A 135 -20.41 -18.93 -3.87
CA VAL A 135 -19.68 -18.31 -4.98
C VAL A 135 -18.47 -19.16 -5.33
N VAL A 136 -17.93 -18.95 -6.54
CA VAL A 136 -16.62 -19.51 -6.89
C VAL A 136 -15.56 -18.70 -6.13
N GLY A 137 -14.91 -19.34 -5.18
CA GLY A 137 -13.87 -18.72 -4.35
C GLY A 137 -12.51 -19.38 -4.55
N THR A 138 -11.56 -19.02 -3.73
CA THR A 138 -10.19 -19.53 -3.75
C THR A 138 -9.75 -19.97 -2.36
N ASN A 139 -8.67 -20.73 -2.27
CA ASN A 139 -7.94 -20.91 -1.03
C ASN A 139 -6.94 -19.76 -0.86
N SER A 140 -7.29 -18.78 -0.03
CA SER A 140 -6.44 -17.64 0.29
C SER A 140 -6.53 -17.35 1.79
N ARG A 141 -6.10 -18.33 2.59
CA ARG A 141 -6.08 -18.28 4.04
C ARG A 141 -4.66 -17.96 4.51
N LEU A 142 -4.55 -17.19 5.59
CA LEU A 142 -3.29 -17.01 6.30
C LEU A 142 -3.09 -18.22 7.23
N ASP A 143 -1.94 -18.87 7.12
CA ASP A 143 -1.59 -20.00 7.99
C ASP A 143 -1.44 -19.56 9.44
N GLU A 144 -1.89 -20.39 10.38
CA GLU A 144 -1.88 -20.12 11.82
C GLU A 144 -0.47 -19.82 12.34
N ILE A 145 0.54 -20.54 11.83
CA ILE A 145 1.95 -20.32 12.20
C ILE A 145 2.41 -18.93 11.75
N GLN A 146 2.08 -18.53 10.51
CA GLN A 146 2.40 -17.20 9.99
C GLN A 146 1.71 -16.12 10.81
N ALA A 147 0.44 -16.33 11.16
CA ALA A 147 -0.32 -15.40 12.00
C ALA A 147 0.30 -15.25 13.40
N ALA A 148 0.77 -16.35 14.00
CA ALA A 148 1.45 -16.34 15.30
C ALA A 148 2.75 -15.52 15.27
N LEU A 149 3.58 -15.71 14.24
CA LEU A 149 4.82 -14.96 14.02
C LEU A 149 4.55 -13.47 13.78
N LEU A 150 3.57 -13.14 12.95
CA LEU A 150 3.16 -11.75 12.69
C LEU A 150 2.68 -11.05 13.97
N ARG A 151 1.95 -11.74 14.85
CA ARG A 151 1.51 -11.20 16.14
C ARG A 151 2.68 -10.79 17.04
N VAL A 152 3.80 -11.52 16.99
CA VAL A 152 5.01 -11.15 17.71
C VAL A 152 5.62 -9.88 17.09
N LYS A 153 5.87 -9.88 15.77
CA LYS A 153 6.47 -8.75 15.05
C LYS A 153 5.62 -7.47 15.15
N LEU A 154 4.31 -7.60 15.14
CA LEU A 154 3.40 -6.46 15.22
C LEU A 154 3.60 -5.61 16.48
N LYS A 155 4.04 -6.22 17.59
CA LYS A 155 4.34 -5.50 18.84
C LYS A 155 5.52 -4.53 18.70
N TYR A 156 6.40 -4.77 17.74
CA TYR A 156 7.63 -4.01 17.51
C TYR A 156 7.57 -3.15 16.24
N ILE A 157 6.40 -3.05 15.61
CA ILE A 157 6.29 -2.37 14.29
C ILE A 157 6.67 -0.89 14.37
N GLU A 158 6.37 -0.23 15.47
CA GLU A 158 6.71 1.19 15.68
C GLU A 158 8.20 1.36 15.92
N GLU A 159 8.83 0.52 16.72
CA GLU A 159 10.28 0.50 16.92
C GLU A 159 11.04 0.25 15.61
N ILE A 160 10.56 -0.71 14.78
CA ILE A 160 11.13 -1.00 13.46
C ILE A 160 11.02 0.25 12.55
N ALA A 161 9.88 0.94 12.57
CA ALA A 161 9.68 2.16 11.79
C ALA A 161 10.61 3.29 12.27
N GLU A 162 10.78 3.46 13.57
CA GLU A 162 11.69 4.45 14.15
C GLU A 162 13.15 4.22 13.75
N GLU A 163 13.63 2.97 13.79
CA GLU A 163 14.99 2.63 13.35
C GLU A 163 15.19 2.93 11.86
N LYS A 164 14.23 2.58 11.01
CA LYS A 164 14.27 2.93 9.59
C LYS A 164 14.28 4.45 9.37
N CYS A 165 13.49 5.19 10.15
CA CYS A 165 13.48 6.66 10.11
C CYS A 165 14.84 7.25 10.51
N LYS A 166 15.54 6.69 11.50
CA LYS A 166 16.90 7.13 11.88
C LYS A 166 17.87 6.92 10.73
N ILE A 167 17.88 5.72 10.11
CA ILE A 167 18.73 5.41 8.95
C ILE A 167 18.41 6.35 7.77
N ALA A 168 17.13 6.56 7.46
CA ALA A 168 16.74 7.46 6.39
C ALA A 168 17.20 8.91 6.63
N LYS A 169 17.10 9.40 7.87
CA LYS A 169 17.61 10.73 8.25
C LYS A 169 19.12 10.84 8.05
N MET A 170 19.89 9.80 8.37
CA MET A 170 21.34 9.78 8.11
C MET A 170 21.61 9.89 6.61
N TYR A 171 20.96 9.10 5.77
CA TYR A 171 21.10 9.21 4.32
C TYR A 171 20.72 10.60 3.81
N LEU A 172 19.61 11.17 4.28
CA LEU A 172 19.15 12.51 3.86
C LEU A 172 20.12 13.61 4.26
N SER A 173 20.86 13.46 5.38
CA SER A 173 21.83 14.48 5.87
C SER A 173 23.23 14.31 5.28
N GLU A 174 23.64 13.09 4.93
CA GLU A 174 25.01 12.78 4.55
C GLU A 174 25.21 12.64 3.04
N LEU A 175 24.17 12.26 2.30
CA LEU A 175 24.24 12.16 0.84
C LEU A 175 24.08 13.55 0.22
N SER A 176 25.18 14.14 -0.17
CA SER A 176 25.24 15.50 -0.74
C SER A 176 25.68 15.54 -2.21
N ASN A 177 25.60 14.41 -2.94
CA ASN A 177 26.02 14.35 -4.33
C ASN A 177 24.95 15.02 -5.23
N ALA A 178 25.35 16.00 -6.03
CA ALA A 178 24.46 16.73 -6.95
C ALA A 178 23.87 15.87 -8.09
N GLU A 179 24.47 14.71 -8.39
CA GLU A 179 23.96 13.76 -9.40
C GLU A 179 22.86 12.84 -8.87
N VAL A 180 22.65 12.82 -7.55
CA VAL A 180 21.67 11.94 -6.89
C VAL A 180 20.53 12.77 -6.32
N VAL A 181 19.32 12.51 -6.78
CA VAL A 181 18.10 13.12 -6.23
C VAL A 181 17.57 12.25 -5.11
N LEU A 182 17.56 12.80 -3.91
CA LEU A 182 17.05 12.12 -2.71
C LEU A 182 15.51 12.13 -2.67
N PRO A 183 14.88 11.16 -1.99
CA PRO A 183 13.42 11.12 -1.86
C PRO A 183 12.92 12.29 -1.02
N ALA A 184 11.89 12.97 -1.51
CA ALA A 184 11.17 13.98 -0.76
C ALA A 184 10.16 13.33 0.20
N GLN A 185 9.92 13.98 1.33
CA GLN A 185 8.92 13.55 2.32
C GLN A 185 7.86 14.63 2.48
N ARG A 186 6.58 14.20 2.40
CA ARG A 186 5.45 15.09 2.69
C ARG A 186 5.38 15.39 4.18
N PRO A 187 5.17 16.66 4.57
CA PRO A 187 5.04 17.04 5.99
C PRO A 187 3.86 16.33 6.68
N GLU A 188 2.78 16.07 5.95
CA GLU A 188 1.57 15.42 6.46
C GLU A 188 1.71 13.90 6.60
N SER A 189 2.77 13.32 5.98
CA SER A 189 3.00 11.86 5.99
C SER A 189 4.08 11.48 6.99
N ASN A 190 3.75 10.51 7.85
CA ASN A 190 4.77 9.78 8.59
C ASN A 190 5.20 8.56 7.77
N SER A 191 6.31 8.69 7.02
CA SER A 191 6.87 7.59 6.22
C SER A 191 7.51 6.52 7.12
N VAL A 192 7.28 5.25 6.78
CA VAL A 192 7.88 4.09 7.46
C VAL A 192 9.07 3.50 6.70
N TRP A 193 9.51 4.18 5.66
CA TRP A 193 10.71 3.87 4.89
C TRP A 193 10.87 2.38 4.55
N HIS A 194 9.85 1.84 3.86
CA HIS A 194 9.97 0.47 3.35
C HIS A 194 11.17 0.36 2.41
N GLN A 195 11.35 1.37 1.56
CA GLN A 195 12.51 1.53 0.69
C GLN A 195 12.98 2.99 0.69
N PHE A 196 14.30 3.19 0.65
CA PHE A 196 14.93 4.49 0.41
C PHE A 196 15.34 4.55 -1.06
N VAL A 197 14.57 5.27 -1.87
CA VAL A 197 14.74 5.29 -3.33
C VAL A 197 15.36 6.60 -3.77
N VAL A 198 16.46 6.53 -4.48
CA VAL A 198 17.13 7.69 -5.10
C VAL A 198 16.97 7.67 -6.61
N ARG A 199 17.03 8.83 -7.25
CA ARG A 199 17.07 8.96 -8.71
C ARG A 199 18.43 9.46 -9.15
N CYS A 200 18.93 8.92 -10.25
CA CYS A 200 20.23 9.29 -10.82
C CYS A 200 20.19 9.10 -12.35
N ASN A 201 20.77 10.03 -13.09
CA ASN A 201 20.85 9.92 -14.55
C ASN A 201 21.83 8.81 -14.98
N ARG A 202 22.79 8.47 -14.13
CA ARG A 202 23.78 7.41 -14.34
C ARG A 202 23.47 6.15 -13.52
N ARG A 203 22.22 5.70 -13.61
CA ARG A 203 21.68 4.60 -12.78
C ARG A 203 22.55 3.33 -12.86
N GLU A 204 22.92 2.89 -14.06
CA GLU A 204 23.68 1.66 -14.28
C GLU A 204 25.11 1.75 -13.72
N ASP A 205 25.73 2.93 -13.80
CA ASP A 205 27.06 3.17 -13.22
C ASP A 205 26.97 3.16 -11.69
N LEU A 206 25.94 3.77 -11.12
CA LEU A 206 25.71 3.76 -9.67
C LEU A 206 25.48 2.32 -9.16
N ILE A 207 24.69 1.51 -9.86
CA ILE A 207 24.46 0.10 -9.50
C ILE A 207 25.78 -0.67 -9.50
N LYS A 208 26.61 -0.51 -10.54
CA LYS A 208 27.92 -1.18 -10.65
C LYS A 208 28.89 -0.73 -9.55
N HIS A 209 28.81 0.53 -9.14
CA HIS A 209 29.67 1.09 -8.09
C HIS A 209 29.29 0.56 -6.69
N LEU A 210 27.99 0.28 -6.47
CA LEU A 210 27.47 -0.18 -5.18
C LEU A 210 27.45 -1.71 -5.01
N ALA A 211 27.69 -2.49 -6.10
CA ALA A 211 27.73 -3.96 -6.10
C ALA A 211 29.10 -4.49 -5.66
#